data_51b3a0f9b69b765c4272cd0603f2a138
#
_entry.id   51b3a0f9b69b765c4272cd0603f2a138
#
_cell.length_a   1.000
_cell.length_b   1.000
_cell.length_c   1.000
_cell.angle_alpha   90.00
_cell.angle_beta   90.00
_cell.angle_gamma   90.00
#
_symmetry.space_group_name_H-M   'P 1'
#
loop_
_entity.id
_entity.type
_entity.pdbx_description
1 polymer ?
#
loop_
_entity_poly.entity_id
_entity_poly.type
_entity_poly.pdbx_seq_one_letter_code
_entity_poly.pdbx_strand_id
1 'polypeptide(L)'
;MSELKKSIVKVKVHNKEYLCDTAIDEWEREHGFMNTENLSENQGLLFIYPEVQEEVNYWMKDTPLYLDIVFISPEFKVISNKEGKPNDTSIISEKNVLFVLEVSNNSGIRSGESVEFEGLDEVLEERLDYLEDLEDESPKDKIENDIDDLEDLLEILSTNGKVQYKIKGGERIFSRKNTRVLIRQAKKAEKLKTDSAYKRLGKSVFKYMKIQDNNDPEYVTTKKHE
;
A
#
# COMPACT_ATOMS: atom_id res chain seq x y z
N MET A 1 -8.22 21.00 -10.61
CA MET A 1 -8.03 19.63 -10.11
C MET A 1 -6.90 19.05 -10.94
N SER A 2 -5.73 18.83 -10.34
CA SER A 2 -4.63 18.12 -11.02
C SER A 2 -5.04 16.65 -11.04
N GLU A 3 -5.20 16.08 -12.25
CA GLU A 3 -5.33 14.64 -12.39
C GLU A 3 -4.09 13.99 -11.75
N LEU A 4 -4.30 13.08 -10.80
CA LEU A 4 -3.21 12.23 -10.30
C LEU A 4 -2.60 11.51 -11.50
N LYS A 5 -1.32 11.73 -11.72
CA LYS A 5 -0.58 10.98 -12.72
C LYS A 5 -0.60 9.52 -12.28
N LYS A 6 -1.24 8.65 -13.06
CA LYS A 6 -1.28 7.22 -12.77
C LYS A 6 0.14 6.68 -12.74
N SER A 7 0.63 6.37 -11.56
CA SER A 7 1.95 5.76 -11.39
C SER A 7 1.82 4.26 -11.59
N ILE A 8 2.76 3.68 -12.32
CA ILE A 8 2.75 2.27 -12.71
C ILE A 8 3.63 1.48 -11.75
N VAL A 9 3.08 0.41 -11.18
CA VAL A 9 3.83 -0.59 -10.42
C VAL A 9 4.26 -1.72 -11.35
N LYS A 10 5.52 -2.10 -11.29
CA LYS A 10 6.00 -3.29 -11.97
C LYS A 10 5.89 -4.49 -11.02
N VAL A 11 5.11 -5.48 -11.41
CA VAL A 11 4.91 -6.72 -10.66
C VAL A 11 5.67 -7.84 -11.34
N LYS A 12 6.60 -8.47 -10.60
CA LYS A 12 7.37 -9.63 -11.08
C LYS A 12 6.88 -10.89 -10.38
N VAL A 13 6.44 -11.85 -11.16
CA VAL A 13 6.00 -13.15 -10.67
C VAL A 13 6.21 -14.22 -11.72
N HIS A 14 6.59 -15.43 -11.30
CA HIS A 14 7.04 -16.46 -12.20
C HIS A 14 8.25 -15.95 -13.00
N ASN A 15 8.24 -16.01 -14.30
CA ASN A 15 9.28 -15.45 -15.18
C ASN A 15 8.75 -14.27 -16.02
N LYS A 16 7.74 -13.58 -15.50
CA LYS A 16 7.05 -12.48 -16.19
C LYS A 16 7.11 -11.19 -15.38
N GLU A 17 7.08 -10.08 -16.11
CA GLU A 17 6.89 -8.74 -15.56
C GLU A 17 5.60 -8.16 -16.11
N TYR A 18 4.79 -7.59 -15.22
CA TYR A 18 3.56 -6.89 -15.56
C TYR A 18 3.67 -5.42 -15.17
N LEU A 19 3.28 -4.54 -16.08
CA LEU A 19 3.13 -3.12 -15.83
C LEU A 19 1.69 -2.88 -15.38
N CYS A 20 1.50 -2.59 -14.11
CA CYS A 20 0.19 -2.56 -13.49
C CYS A 20 -0.22 -1.13 -13.13
N ASP A 21 -1.42 -0.75 -13.56
CA ASP A 21 -2.17 0.29 -12.86
C ASP A 21 -2.50 -0.21 -11.45
N THR A 22 -2.85 0.71 -10.55
CA THR A 22 -3.20 0.37 -9.17
C THR A 22 -4.66 0.70 -8.86
N ALA A 23 -5.28 -0.13 -8.03
CA ALA A 23 -6.59 0.10 -7.42
C ALA A 23 -6.42 0.14 -5.90
N ILE A 24 -6.39 1.34 -5.32
CA ILE A 24 -6.06 1.59 -3.91
C ILE A 24 -7.31 1.93 -3.10
N ASP A 25 -8.18 2.81 -3.60
CA ASP A 25 -9.42 3.14 -2.92
C ASP A 25 -10.56 2.16 -3.26
N GLU A 26 -11.66 2.25 -2.50
CA GLU A 26 -12.80 1.36 -2.65
C GLU A 26 -13.43 1.45 -4.05
N TRP A 27 -13.57 2.65 -4.59
CA TRP A 27 -14.14 2.85 -5.91
C TRP A 27 -13.25 2.24 -7.02
N GLU A 28 -11.94 2.43 -6.93
CA GLU A 28 -10.96 1.85 -7.85
C GLU A 28 -11.02 0.31 -7.81
N ARG A 29 -11.11 -0.28 -6.60
CA ARG A 29 -11.23 -1.74 -6.43
C ARG A 29 -12.56 -2.29 -6.93
N GLU A 30 -13.67 -1.56 -6.71
CA GLU A 30 -14.97 -1.98 -7.24
C GLU A 30 -15.05 -1.93 -8.77
N HIS A 31 -14.35 -0.98 -9.38
CA HIS A 31 -14.37 -0.77 -10.83
C HIS A 31 -13.51 -1.77 -11.59
N GLY A 32 -12.30 -2.03 -11.11
CA GLY A 32 -11.38 -2.97 -11.73
C GLY A 32 -11.25 -2.76 -13.26
N PHE A 33 -11.32 -3.85 -14.01
CA PHE A 33 -11.35 -3.84 -15.49
C PHE A 33 -12.75 -3.76 -16.11
N MET A 34 -13.75 -3.28 -15.38
CA MET A 34 -15.08 -3.07 -15.99
C MET A 34 -15.00 -2.20 -17.23
N ASN A 35 -15.71 -2.59 -18.29
CA ASN A 35 -15.78 -1.91 -19.60
C ASN A 35 -14.43 -1.81 -20.34
N THR A 36 -13.42 -2.58 -19.95
CA THR A 36 -12.14 -2.69 -20.66
C THR A 36 -12.25 -3.79 -21.70
N GLU A 37 -12.04 -3.47 -22.97
CA GLU A 37 -12.17 -4.41 -24.07
C GLU A 37 -10.87 -5.15 -24.41
N ASN A 38 -9.72 -4.54 -24.12
CA ASN A 38 -8.42 -5.07 -24.50
C ASN A 38 -7.42 -4.92 -23.35
N LEU A 39 -6.62 -5.96 -23.12
CA LEU A 39 -5.54 -5.99 -22.16
C LEU A 39 -4.32 -6.64 -22.81
N SER A 40 -3.17 -5.96 -22.80
CA SER A 40 -1.92 -6.53 -23.33
C SER A 40 -1.37 -7.59 -22.37
N GLU A 41 -0.62 -8.56 -22.88
CA GLU A 41 -0.07 -9.68 -22.10
C GLU A 41 0.81 -9.26 -20.92
N ASN A 42 1.46 -8.08 -21.01
CA ASN A 42 2.33 -7.54 -19.98
C ASN A 42 1.67 -6.41 -19.15
N GLN A 43 0.38 -6.20 -19.33
CA GLN A 43 -0.41 -5.24 -18.53
C GLN A 43 -1.20 -5.97 -17.46
N GLY A 44 -1.48 -5.26 -16.37
CA GLY A 44 -2.29 -5.77 -15.28
C GLY A 44 -2.89 -4.64 -14.45
N LEU A 45 -3.70 -5.04 -13.48
CA LEU A 45 -4.23 -4.18 -12.43
C LEU A 45 -3.87 -4.78 -11.08
N LEU A 46 -3.22 -4.00 -10.23
CA LEU A 46 -2.85 -4.38 -8.89
C LEU A 46 -3.81 -3.74 -7.89
N PHE A 47 -4.65 -4.56 -7.28
CA PHE A 47 -5.51 -4.19 -6.16
C PHE A 47 -4.69 -4.23 -4.89
N ILE A 48 -4.78 -3.16 -4.12
CA ILE A 48 -3.99 -2.96 -2.91
C ILE A 48 -4.97 -2.75 -1.76
N TYR A 49 -4.90 -3.63 -0.76
CA TYR A 49 -5.69 -3.48 0.45
C TYR A 49 -4.84 -2.85 1.54
N PRO A 50 -5.42 -1.96 2.38
CA PRO A 50 -4.68 -1.30 3.46
C PRO A 50 -4.25 -2.27 4.55
N GLU A 51 -5.02 -3.34 4.72
CA GLU A 51 -4.76 -4.41 5.70
C GLU A 51 -5.09 -5.78 5.10
N VAL A 52 -4.63 -6.83 5.78
CA VAL A 52 -4.92 -8.21 5.36
C VAL A 52 -6.42 -8.47 5.45
N GLN A 53 -7.01 -8.83 4.33
CA GLN A 53 -8.42 -9.16 4.26
C GLN A 53 -8.65 -10.62 4.65
N GLU A 54 -9.55 -10.86 5.61
CA GLU A 54 -9.95 -12.23 5.98
C GLU A 54 -10.56 -12.97 4.81
N GLU A 55 -11.35 -12.27 3.99
CA GLU A 55 -11.94 -12.77 2.76
C GLU A 55 -12.16 -11.63 1.76
N VAL A 56 -11.79 -11.85 0.50
CA VAL A 56 -12.12 -10.96 -0.62
C VAL A 56 -13.03 -11.67 -1.61
N ASN A 57 -13.90 -10.90 -2.27
CA ASN A 57 -14.85 -11.40 -3.24
C ASN A 57 -14.73 -10.62 -4.54
N TYR A 58 -14.49 -11.35 -5.63
CA TYR A 58 -14.36 -10.82 -6.99
C TYR A 58 -15.44 -11.36 -7.89
N TRP A 59 -15.73 -10.66 -8.94
CA TRP A 59 -16.63 -11.06 -10.02
C TRP A 59 -16.16 -10.46 -11.34
N MET A 60 -16.70 -10.94 -12.45
CA MET A 60 -16.38 -10.44 -13.78
C MET A 60 -17.52 -9.63 -14.41
N LYS A 61 -18.38 -9.00 -13.57
CA LYS A 61 -19.47 -8.17 -14.05
C LYS A 61 -18.92 -7.05 -14.93
N ASP A 62 -19.56 -6.84 -16.09
CA ASP A 62 -19.20 -5.82 -17.08
C ASP A 62 -17.71 -5.87 -17.52
N THR A 63 -17.06 -7.01 -17.37
CA THR A 63 -15.66 -7.24 -17.74
C THR A 63 -15.58 -8.26 -18.89
N PRO A 64 -15.45 -7.80 -20.14
CA PRO A 64 -15.49 -8.67 -21.32
C PRO A 64 -14.18 -9.42 -21.60
N LEU A 65 -13.28 -9.46 -20.61
CA LEU A 65 -11.97 -10.10 -20.69
C LEU A 65 -11.95 -11.47 -20.04
N TYR A 66 -11.08 -12.36 -20.52
CA TYR A 66 -10.62 -13.51 -19.74
C TYR A 66 -9.42 -13.09 -18.90
N LEU A 67 -9.49 -13.25 -17.59
CA LEU A 67 -8.45 -12.85 -16.65
C LEU A 67 -7.97 -14.03 -15.82
N ASP A 68 -6.70 -14.00 -15.46
CA ASP A 68 -6.16 -14.69 -14.29
C ASP A 68 -6.25 -13.69 -13.10
N ILE A 69 -6.95 -14.10 -12.05
CA ILE A 69 -7.10 -13.35 -10.80
C ILE A 69 -6.18 -14.01 -9.77
N VAL A 70 -5.06 -13.35 -9.50
CA VAL A 70 -3.96 -13.88 -8.69
C VAL A 70 -4.02 -13.26 -7.30
N PHE A 71 -4.36 -14.05 -6.28
CA PHE A 71 -4.45 -13.63 -4.89
C PHE A 71 -3.09 -13.77 -4.21
N ILE A 72 -2.67 -12.73 -3.49
CA ILE A 72 -1.31 -12.60 -2.93
C ILE A 72 -1.39 -12.32 -1.44
N SER A 73 -0.62 -13.08 -0.67
CA SER A 73 -0.54 -12.97 0.80
C SER A 73 0.35 -11.80 1.25
N PRO A 74 0.29 -11.41 2.55
CA PRO A 74 1.18 -10.39 3.12
C PRO A 74 2.66 -10.78 3.10
N GLU A 75 3.00 -12.07 2.91
CA GLU A 75 4.38 -12.54 2.73
C GLU A 75 4.83 -12.50 1.26
N PHE A 76 4.04 -11.84 0.38
CA PHE A 76 4.30 -11.71 -1.06
C PHE A 76 4.42 -13.06 -1.76
N LYS A 77 3.50 -13.96 -1.40
CA LYS A 77 3.34 -15.26 -2.03
C LYS A 77 1.99 -15.36 -2.71
N VAL A 78 1.98 -15.98 -3.88
CA VAL A 78 0.73 -16.33 -4.54
C VAL A 78 -0.01 -17.37 -3.69
N ILE A 79 -1.22 -17.02 -3.22
CA ILE A 79 -2.13 -17.93 -2.54
C ILE A 79 -2.77 -18.86 -3.59
N SER A 80 -3.41 -18.25 -4.58
CA SER A 80 -4.05 -18.95 -5.69
C SER A 80 -4.12 -18.09 -6.93
N ASN A 81 -4.31 -18.72 -8.07
CA ASN A 81 -4.67 -18.10 -9.35
C ASN A 81 -5.99 -18.70 -9.81
N LYS A 82 -7.01 -17.87 -10.01
CA LYS A 82 -8.35 -18.28 -10.40
C LYS A 82 -8.76 -17.63 -11.72
N GLU A 83 -9.43 -18.40 -12.57
CA GLU A 83 -9.91 -17.91 -13.86
C GLU A 83 -11.14 -17.03 -13.70
N GLY A 84 -11.07 -15.81 -14.21
CA GLY A 84 -12.20 -14.90 -14.42
C GLY A 84 -12.72 -15.01 -15.86
N LYS A 85 -13.96 -15.48 -16.02
CA LYS A 85 -14.62 -15.59 -17.34
C LYS A 85 -15.36 -14.31 -17.70
N PRO A 86 -15.37 -13.91 -18.96
CA PRO A 86 -16.04 -12.70 -19.39
C PRO A 86 -17.48 -12.60 -18.90
N ASN A 87 -17.79 -11.48 -18.25
CA ASN A 87 -19.14 -11.14 -17.76
C ASN A 87 -19.76 -12.17 -16.78
N ASP A 88 -18.96 -13.08 -16.21
CA ASP A 88 -19.44 -14.02 -15.19
C ASP A 88 -19.66 -13.28 -13.85
N THR A 89 -20.84 -13.43 -13.29
CA THR A 89 -21.21 -12.83 -12.00
C THR A 89 -21.06 -13.78 -10.82
N SER A 90 -20.55 -14.98 -11.07
CA SER A 90 -20.19 -15.92 -10.01
C SER A 90 -19.09 -15.33 -9.13
N ILE A 91 -19.22 -15.55 -7.82
CA ILE A 91 -18.25 -15.03 -6.86
C ILE A 91 -16.97 -15.88 -6.89
N ILE A 92 -15.85 -15.20 -7.01
CA ILE A 92 -14.50 -15.75 -6.91
C ILE A 92 -13.91 -15.24 -5.60
N SER A 93 -13.81 -16.08 -4.57
CA SER A 93 -13.35 -15.64 -3.24
C SER A 93 -12.01 -16.25 -2.85
N GLU A 94 -11.26 -15.53 -2.01
CA GLU A 94 -10.01 -16.02 -1.40
C GLU A 94 -9.82 -15.37 -0.02
N LYS A 95 -8.98 -16.00 0.83
CA LYS A 95 -8.73 -15.56 2.22
C LYS A 95 -7.28 -15.17 2.46
N ASN A 96 -7.09 -14.34 3.50
CA ASN A 96 -5.78 -13.83 3.95
C ASN A 96 -5.03 -13.09 2.83
N VAL A 97 -5.73 -12.22 2.13
CA VAL A 97 -5.26 -11.50 0.95
C VAL A 97 -4.82 -10.09 1.33
N LEU A 98 -3.66 -9.66 0.83
CA LEU A 98 -3.21 -8.26 0.92
C LEU A 98 -3.21 -7.59 -0.45
N PHE A 99 -2.91 -8.35 -1.52
CA PHE A 99 -2.94 -7.83 -2.89
C PHE A 99 -3.68 -8.81 -3.80
N VAL A 100 -4.27 -8.27 -4.87
CA VAL A 100 -4.76 -9.09 -5.99
C VAL A 100 -4.22 -8.52 -7.27
N LEU A 101 -3.70 -9.39 -8.13
CA LEU A 101 -3.19 -9.03 -9.45
C LEU A 101 -4.11 -9.63 -10.51
N GLU A 102 -4.74 -8.77 -11.31
CA GLU A 102 -5.49 -9.18 -12.49
C GLU A 102 -4.62 -8.98 -13.74
N VAL A 103 -4.49 -10.05 -14.52
CA VAL A 103 -3.74 -10.07 -15.79
C VAL A 103 -4.49 -10.87 -16.84
N SER A 104 -4.07 -10.78 -18.10
CA SER A 104 -4.61 -11.63 -19.17
C SER A 104 -4.48 -13.10 -18.77
N ASN A 105 -5.49 -13.91 -19.12
CA ASN A 105 -5.52 -15.33 -18.81
C ASN A 105 -4.32 -16.09 -19.41
N ASN A 106 -4.07 -17.31 -18.92
CA ASN A 106 -2.92 -18.14 -19.27
C ASN A 106 -1.56 -17.51 -18.84
N SER A 107 -1.56 -16.81 -17.72
CA SER A 107 -0.33 -16.23 -17.14
C SER A 107 0.70 -17.30 -16.76
N GLY A 108 0.24 -18.48 -16.38
CA GLY A 108 1.08 -19.58 -15.88
C GLY A 108 1.49 -19.43 -14.41
N ILE A 109 1.01 -18.40 -13.73
CA ILE A 109 1.28 -18.11 -12.31
C ILE A 109 0.67 -19.20 -11.42
N ARG A 110 1.43 -19.66 -10.43
CA ARG A 110 1.04 -20.79 -9.55
C ARG A 110 1.12 -20.43 -8.08
N SER A 111 0.29 -21.08 -7.28
CA SER A 111 0.36 -20.99 -5.81
C SER A 111 1.78 -21.29 -5.29
N GLY A 112 2.20 -20.51 -4.29
CA GLY A 112 3.51 -20.59 -3.64
C GLY A 112 4.63 -19.78 -4.31
N GLU A 113 4.43 -19.26 -5.52
CA GLU A 113 5.42 -18.40 -6.17
C GLU A 113 5.58 -17.07 -5.45
N SER A 114 6.80 -16.53 -5.46
CA SER A 114 7.11 -15.23 -4.88
C SER A 114 6.71 -14.12 -5.84
N VAL A 115 6.21 -13.03 -5.27
CA VAL A 115 5.88 -11.80 -5.99
C VAL A 115 6.82 -10.70 -5.53
N GLU A 116 7.35 -9.94 -6.48
CA GLU A 116 8.17 -8.75 -6.23
C GLU A 116 7.47 -7.53 -6.84
N PHE A 117 7.50 -6.44 -6.10
CA PHE A 117 6.96 -5.15 -6.52
C PHE A 117 8.09 -4.14 -6.68
N GLU A 118 8.13 -3.45 -7.81
CA GLU A 118 9.04 -2.35 -8.09
C GLU A 118 8.21 -1.07 -8.32
N GLY A 119 8.50 -0.02 -7.56
CA GLY A 119 7.78 1.24 -7.62
C GLY A 119 6.48 1.30 -6.80
N LEU A 120 6.17 0.27 -6.01
CA LEU A 120 4.96 0.25 -5.19
C LEU A 120 5.04 1.27 -4.04
N ASP A 121 6.19 1.40 -3.40
CA ASP A 121 6.41 2.37 -2.34
C ASP A 121 6.30 3.81 -2.84
N GLU A 122 6.82 4.10 -4.04
CA GLU A 122 6.68 5.40 -4.67
C GLU A 122 5.20 5.75 -4.96
N VAL A 123 4.42 4.79 -5.47
CA VAL A 123 2.99 4.98 -5.75
C VAL A 123 2.21 5.27 -4.47
N LEU A 124 2.47 4.54 -3.41
CA LEU A 124 1.81 4.74 -2.12
C LEU A 124 2.23 6.08 -1.47
N GLU A 125 3.50 6.49 -1.59
CA GLU A 125 3.96 7.80 -1.12
C GLU A 125 3.30 8.94 -1.90
N GLU A 126 3.15 8.83 -3.23
CA GLU A 126 2.41 9.82 -4.05
C GLU A 126 0.93 9.90 -3.65
N ARG A 127 0.30 8.75 -3.36
CA ARG A 127 -1.09 8.72 -2.89
C ARG A 127 -1.26 9.38 -1.52
N LEU A 128 -0.32 9.12 -0.60
CA LEU A 128 -0.29 9.78 0.71
C LEU A 128 -0.16 11.30 0.60
N ASP A 129 0.76 11.78 -0.23
CA ASP A 129 0.94 13.21 -0.46
C ASP A 129 -0.35 13.87 -0.99
N TYR A 130 -1.07 13.17 -1.87
CA TYR A 130 -2.37 13.63 -2.38
C TYR A 130 -3.44 13.68 -1.29
N LEU A 131 -3.57 12.66 -0.45
CA LEU A 131 -4.55 12.63 0.64
C LEU A 131 -4.27 13.72 1.69
N GLU A 132 -2.99 13.93 2.03
CA GLU A 132 -2.59 15.01 2.93
C GLU A 132 -2.95 16.40 2.38
N ASP A 133 -2.87 16.60 1.06
CA ASP A 133 -3.28 17.87 0.45
C ASP A 133 -4.80 18.07 0.51
N LEU A 134 -5.58 16.98 0.44
CA LEU A 134 -7.05 17.02 0.58
C LEU A 134 -7.51 17.22 2.02
N GLU A 135 -6.75 16.80 3.03
CA GLU A 135 -7.12 16.92 4.45
C GLU A 135 -7.37 18.38 4.86
N ASP A 136 -6.67 19.33 4.23
CA ASP A 136 -6.88 20.76 4.47
C ASP A 136 -8.21 21.30 3.92
N GLU A 137 -8.89 20.56 3.01
CA GLU A 137 -10.08 20.99 2.27
C GLU A 137 -11.37 20.19 2.58
N SER A 138 -11.30 19.06 3.31
CA SER A 138 -12.41 18.10 3.47
C SER A 138 -12.64 17.63 4.92
N PRO A 139 -13.79 16.98 5.23
CA PRO A 139 -14.06 16.43 6.57
C PRO A 139 -13.00 15.41 6.97
N LYS A 140 -12.38 15.66 8.12
CA LYS A 140 -11.12 15.05 8.58
C LYS A 140 -11.14 13.54 8.80
N ASP A 141 -12.25 12.96 9.24
CA ASP A 141 -12.26 11.60 9.80
C ASP A 141 -11.99 10.49 8.77
N LYS A 142 -12.44 10.63 7.52
CA LYS A 142 -12.25 9.61 6.48
C LYS A 142 -10.84 9.66 5.90
N ILE A 143 -10.34 10.85 5.61
CA ILE A 143 -9.00 11.03 5.01
C ILE A 143 -7.90 10.64 6.00
N GLU A 144 -8.11 10.91 7.30
CA GLU A 144 -7.15 10.53 8.35
C GLU A 144 -7.02 9.00 8.45
N ASN A 145 -8.12 8.25 8.32
CA ASN A 145 -8.09 6.78 8.26
C ASN A 145 -7.37 6.27 7.01
N ASP A 146 -7.68 6.82 5.83
CA ASP A 146 -7.03 6.42 4.57
C ASP A 146 -5.50 6.69 4.60
N ILE A 147 -5.06 7.74 5.28
CA ILE A 147 -3.65 8.04 5.49
C ILE A 147 -2.99 7.00 6.42
N ASP A 148 -3.61 6.69 7.55
CA ASP A 148 -3.10 5.72 8.51
C ASP A 148 -2.98 4.33 7.85
N ASP A 149 -3.96 3.92 7.07
CA ASP A 149 -4.00 2.66 6.32
C ASP A 149 -2.83 2.54 5.33
N LEU A 150 -2.57 3.60 4.56
CA LEU A 150 -1.44 3.60 3.62
C LEU A 150 -0.08 3.63 4.32
N GLU A 151 0.02 4.29 5.47
CA GLU A 151 1.24 4.27 6.29
C GLU A 151 1.52 2.87 6.83
N ASP A 152 0.50 2.13 7.27
CA ASP A 152 0.63 0.74 7.74
C ASP A 152 1.04 -0.21 6.61
N LEU A 153 0.50 -0.03 5.43
CA LEU A 153 0.90 -0.80 4.24
C LEU A 153 2.36 -0.55 3.87
N LEU A 154 2.83 0.70 3.89
CA LEU A 154 4.25 1.03 3.68
C LEU A 154 5.16 0.37 4.73
N GLU A 155 4.70 0.17 5.96
CA GLU A 155 5.44 -0.58 6.97
C GLU A 155 5.57 -2.06 6.60
N ILE A 156 4.48 -2.70 6.15
CA ILE A 156 4.50 -4.09 5.68
C ILE A 156 5.50 -4.26 4.54
N LEU A 157 5.48 -3.38 3.55
CA LEU A 157 6.43 -3.39 2.44
C LEU A 157 7.89 -3.26 2.91
N SER A 158 8.13 -2.42 3.92
CA SER A 158 9.47 -2.17 4.44
C SER A 158 10.04 -3.33 5.25
N THR A 159 9.19 -4.13 5.91
CA THR A 159 9.62 -5.25 6.75
C THR A 159 10.01 -6.49 5.96
N ASN A 160 9.46 -6.69 4.77
CA ASN A 160 9.88 -7.75 3.85
C ASN A 160 11.26 -7.51 3.21
N GLY A 161 11.75 -6.27 3.25
CA GLY A 161 13.14 -5.93 2.90
C GLY A 161 14.02 -5.88 4.15
N LYS A 162 14.47 -7.01 4.65
CA LYS A 162 15.33 -7.20 5.83
C LYS A 162 16.41 -6.13 5.99
N VAL A 163 16.20 -5.11 6.83
CA VAL A 163 17.31 -4.41 7.50
C VAL A 163 16.88 -3.93 8.88
N GLN A 164 17.29 -4.61 9.92
CA GLN A 164 17.32 -4.06 11.28
C GLN A 164 18.62 -3.28 11.44
N TYR A 165 18.56 -1.96 11.59
CA TYR A 165 19.72 -1.18 12.02
C TYR A 165 19.81 -1.16 13.55
N LYS A 166 20.93 -1.65 14.08
CA LYS A 166 21.28 -1.49 15.48
C LYS A 166 22.22 -0.29 15.59
N ILE A 167 21.76 0.83 16.15
CA ILE A 167 22.61 1.98 16.43
C ILE A 167 23.07 1.90 17.89
N LYS A 168 24.38 2.11 18.12
CA LYS A 168 24.98 2.16 19.46
C LYS A 168 24.98 3.61 19.96
N GLY A 169 24.48 3.79 21.20
CA GLY A 169 24.69 5.01 21.97
C GLY A 169 23.56 6.02 21.87
N GLY A 170 22.59 5.97 22.78
CA GLY A 170 21.73 7.11 23.18
C GLY A 170 20.92 7.87 22.13
N GLU A 171 21.05 7.51 20.86
CA GLU A 171 20.33 8.12 19.77
C GLU A 171 18.93 7.50 19.64
N ARG A 172 17.91 8.36 19.51
CA ARG A 172 16.54 7.92 19.28
C ARG A 172 16.40 7.37 17.85
N ILE A 173 16.04 6.10 17.74
CA ILE A 173 15.82 5.43 16.47
C ILE A 173 14.32 5.44 16.21
N PHE A 174 13.91 6.20 15.19
CA PHE A 174 12.57 6.06 14.65
C PHE A 174 12.48 4.77 13.83
N SER A 175 11.32 4.12 13.83
CA SER A 175 11.04 3.04 12.88
C SER A 175 11.26 3.56 11.45
N ARG A 176 11.47 2.65 10.50
CA ARG A 176 11.65 3.03 9.10
C ARG A 176 10.44 3.81 8.57
N LYS A 177 9.22 3.41 8.96
CA LYS A 177 7.96 4.13 8.73
C LYS A 177 8.05 5.56 9.26
N ASN A 178 8.30 5.71 10.55
CA ASN A 178 8.33 7.03 11.19
C ASN A 178 9.40 7.94 10.56
N THR A 179 10.55 7.37 10.19
CA THR A 179 11.63 8.12 9.51
C THR A 179 11.18 8.60 8.13
N ARG A 180 10.51 7.76 7.33
CA ARG A 180 9.97 8.13 6.01
C ARG A 180 8.94 9.26 6.13
N VAL A 181 7.97 9.11 7.03
CA VAL A 181 6.96 10.15 7.29
C VAL A 181 7.62 11.47 7.68
N LEU A 182 8.59 11.46 8.59
CA LEU A 182 9.28 12.67 9.01
C LEU A 182 10.09 13.32 7.87
N ILE A 183 10.76 12.52 7.03
CA ILE A 183 11.50 13.04 5.87
C ILE A 183 10.53 13.65 4.86
N ARG A 184 9.40 12.98 4.56
CA ARG A 184 8.37 13.47 3.65
C ARG A 184 7.80 14.80 4.14
N GLN A 185 7.37 14.87 5.39
CA GLN A 185 6.81 16.09 5.97
C GLN A 185 7.84 17.22 6.05
N ALA A 186 9.10 16.90 6.31
CA ALA A 186 10.17 17.91 6.30
C ALA A 186 10.38 18.49 4.89
N LYS A 187 10.42 17.64 3.86
CA LYS A 187 10.50 18.08 2.46
C LYS A 187 9.30 18.93 2.06
N LYS A 188 8.08 18.54 2.50
CA LYS A 188 6.86 19.30 2.24
C LYS A 188 6.88 20.65 2.96
N ALA A 189 7.27 20.69 4.23
CA ALA A 189 7.41 21.94 4.98
C ALA A 189 8.44 22.89 4.34
N GLU A 190 9.57 22.37 3.88
CA GLU A 190 10.60 23.14 3.16
C GLU A 190 10.09 23.69 1.82
N LYS A 191 9.31 22.90 1.06
CA LYS A 191 8.72 23.29 -0.21
C LYS A 191 7.65 24.37 -0.04
N LEU A 192 6.71 24.16 0.89
CA LEU A 192 5.57 25.06 1.09
C LEU A 192 5.90 26.29 1.90
N LYS A 193 6.85 26.18 2.84
CA LYS A 193 7.26 27.26 3.78
C LYS A 193 6.09 27.89 4.54
N THR A 194 5.06 27.10 4.85
CA THR A 194 3.87 27.55 5.57
C THR A 194 3.92 27.14 7.04
N ASP A 195 3.32 27.94 7.92
CA ASP A 195 3.23 27.64 9.35
C ASP A 195 2.47 26.32 9.62
N SER A 196 1.46 26.00 8.80
CA SER A 196 0.68 24.76 8.92
C SER A 196 1.55 23.53 8.63
N ALA A 197 2.37 23.57 7.57
CA ALA A 197 3.27 22.47 7.22
C ALA A 197 4.33 22.23 8.32
N TYR A 198 4.92 23.29 8.89
CA TYR A 198 5.86 23.17 10.00
C TYR A 198 5.19 22.69 11.29
N LYS A 199 3.93 23.09 11.58
CA LYS A 199 3.17 22.56 12.71
C LYS A 199 2.87 21.09 12.57
N ARG A 200 2.54 20.60 11.36
CA ARG A 200 2.29 19.18 11.07
C ARG A 200 3.55 18.35 11.31
N LEU A 201 4.68 18.77 10.74
CA LEU A 201 5.98 18.14 10.99
C LEU A 201 6.29 18.07 12.49
N GLY A 202 6.08 19.18 13.23
CA GLY A 202 6.30 19.23 14.68
C GLY A 202 5.42 18.25 15.46
N LYS A 203 4.14 18.12 15.09
CA LYS A 203 3.21 17.13 15.70
C LYS A 203 3.68 15.69 15.45
N SER A 204 4.10 15.37 14.23
CA SER A 204 4.59 14.02 13.88
C SER A 204 5.88 13.68 14.62
N VAL A 205 6.83 14.60 14.68
CA VAL A 205 8.05 14.41 15.49
C VAL A 205 7.68 14.09 16.94
N PHE A 206 6.78 14.88 17.54
CA PHE A 206 6.36 14.68 18.92
C PHE A 206 5.62 13.36 19.13
N LYS A 207 4.71 12.97 18.20
CA LYS A 207 4.00 11.69 18.21
C LYS A 207 4.97 10.52 18.25
N TYR A 208 5.93 10.51 17.32
CA TYR A 208 6.86 9.38 17.20
C TYR A 208 7.91 9.32 18.33
N MET A 209 8.33 10.46 18.84
CA MET A 209 9.17 10.50 20.07
C MET A 209 8.43 9.90 21.26
N LYS A 210 7.15 10.21 21.44
CA LYS A 210 6.32 9.68 22.53
C LYS A 210 6.08 8.18 22.42
N ILE A 211 5.89 7.66 21.20
CA ILE A 211 5.76 6.20 20.94
C ILE A 211 7.07 5.51 21.31
N GLN A 212 8.21 6.06 20.92
CA GLN A 212 9.52 5.51 21.23
C GLN A 212 9.77 5.47 22.73
N ASP A 213 9.49 6.56 23.45
CA ASP A 213 9.63 6.63 24.92
C ASP A 213 8.76 5.59 25.63
N ASN A 214 7.59 5.27 25.10
CA ASN A 214 6.70 4.24 25.67
C ASN A 214 7.17 2.80 25.38
N ASN A 215 7.94 2.59 24.32
CA ASN A 215 8.44 1.28 23.91
C ASN A 215 9.89 1.00 24.34
N ASP A 216 10.55 1.97 24.96
CA ASP A 216 11.92 1.84 25.47
C ASP A 216 11.91 1.13 26.84
N PRO A 217 12.52 -0.08 26.97
CA PRO A 217 12.56 -0.82 28.23
C PRO A 217 13.24 -0.07 29.36
N GLU A 218 14.27 0.75 29.07
CA GLU A 218 14.98 1.55 30.09
C GLU A 218 14.10 2.68 30.61
N TYR A 219 13.29 3.30 29.73
CA TYR A 219 12.36 4.37 30.12
C TYR A 219 11.19 3.85 30.98
N VAL A 220 10.71 2.64 30.68
CA VAL A 220 9.63 2.00 31.47
C VAL A 220 10.12 1.62 32.87
N THR A 221 11.38 1.27 33.04
CA THR A 221 11.96 0.93 34.35
C THR A 221 12.17 2.17 35.23
N THR A 222 12.54 3.31 34.67
CA THR A 222 12.73 4.55 35.43
C THR A 222 11.42 5.16 35.94
N LYS A 223 10.30 5.01 35.20
CA LYS A 223 8.97 5.49 35.66
C LYS A 223 8.33 4.65 36.78
N LYS A 224 8.83 3.44 37.07
CA LYS A 224 8.33 2.61 38.15
C LYS A 224 8.97 2.92 39.52
N HIS A 225 9.90 3.86 39.57
CA HIS A 225 10.62 4.24 40.78
C HIS A 225 10.38 5.72 41.21
N GLU A 226 9.51 6.44 40.50
CA GLU A 226 8.94 7.73 40.92
C GLU A 226 7.48 7.54 41.41
#